data_9e492d734ba167c5c3e8103f61059140
#
_entry.id   9e492d734ba167c5c3e8103f61059140
#
_cell.length_a   1.000
_cell.length_b   1.000
_cell.length_c   1.000
_cell.angle_alpha   90.00
_cell.angle_beta   90.00
_cell.angle_gamma   90.00
#
_symmetry.space_group_name_H-M   'P 1'
#
loop_
_entity.id
_entity.type
_entity.pdbx_description
1 polymer ?
#
loop_
_entity_poly.entity_id
_entity_poly.type
_entity_poly.pdbx_seq_one_letter_code
_entity_poly.pdbx_strand_id
1 'polypeptide(L)'
;IDARMKRTATRPTVTPRASSRDALLFAFALAVLGFAVLWWGANLLAATLALMGLIWYVLVYTLYLKRRTWHNIVIGGAAGAFPPLVGWAAVTGELSLFAWYLFALIFFWTPVHFWALALMIQDDYRAVGVPMLPVVLGERATVIQIALYALLTALISLMPLLLGELGLL
;
A
#
# COMPACT_ATOMS: atom_id res chain seq x y z
N ILE A 1 -15.33 9.03 7.92
CA ILE A 1 -15.46 8.24 6.69
C ILE A 1 -16.16 6.91 7.02
N ASP A 2 -15.59 6.08 7.86
CA ASP A 2 -16.03 4.70 8.11
C ASP A 2 -17.52 4.59 8.52
N ALA A 3 -18.02 5.50 9.36
CA ALA A 3 -19.42 5.53 9.77
C ALA A 3 -20.41 5.87 8.64
N ARG A 4 -19.93 6.45 7.55
CA ARG A 4 -20.78 6.86 6.40
C ARG A 4 -20.70 5.89 5.22
N MET A 5 -19.76 4.95 5.22
CA MET A 5 -19.61 3.93 4.19
C MET A 5 -20.28 2.64 4.62
N LYS A 6 -21.14 2.07 3.77
CA LYS A 6 -21.87 0.81 4.06
C LYS A 6 -20.91 -0.32 4.43
N ARG A 7 -19.81 -0.45 3.69
CA ARG A 7 -18.80 -1.49 3.88
C ARG A 7 -18.09 -1.44 5.25
N THR A 8 -17.97 -0.27 5.87
CA THR A 8 -17.17 -0.07 7.10
C THR A 8 -18.02 0.31 8.31
N ALA A 9 -19.34 0.42 8.17
CA ALA A 9 -20.27 0.81 9.24
C ALA A 9 -20.26 -0.15 10.45
N THR A 10 -19.89 -1.42 10.24
CA THR A 10 -19.84 -2.46 11.28
C THR A 10 -18.48 -2.60 11.95
N ARG A 11 -17.49 -1.76 11.59
CA ARG A 11 -16.16 -1.82 12.22
C ARG A 11 -16.23 -1.59 13.73
N PRO A 12 -15.40 -2.27 14.54
CA PRO A 12 -15.39 -2.13 16.00
C PRO A 12 -15.23 -0.69 16.50
N THR A 13 -14.45 0.14 15.78
CA THR A 13 -14.22 1.55 16.10
C THR A 13 -15.37 2.49 15.68
N VAL A 14 -16.30 2.02 14.86
CA VAL A 14 -17.53 2.72 14.45
C VAL A 14 -18.69 2.35 15.36
N THR A 15 -18.72 1.10 15.80
CA THR A 15 -19.65 0.57 16.80
C THR A 15 -19.07 0.77 18.21
N PRO A 16 -19.88 0.76 19.30
CA PRO A 16 -19.40 0.97 20.67
C PRO A 16 -18.57 -0.21 21.23
N ARG A 17 -17.98 -1.05 20.36
CA ARG A 17 -17.19 -2.23 20.75
C ARG A 17 -15.75 -1.92 21.13
N ALA A 18 -15.17 -0.85 20.57
CA ALA A 18 -13.82 -0.41 20.88
C ALA A 18 -13.73 1.11 20.84
N SER A 19 -13.10 1.72 21.84
CA SER A 19 -12.84 3.15 21.82
C SER A 19 -11.70 3.48 20.84
N SER A 20 -11.71 4.69 20.28
CA SER A 20 -10.62 5.15 19.41
C SER A 20 -9.28 5.16 20.13
N ARG A 21 -9.28 5.41 21.45
CA ARG A 21 -8.09 5.41 22.29
C ARG A 21 -7.50 4.00 22.41
N ASP A 22 -8.34 3.00 22.69
CA ASP A 22 -7.90 1.60 22.84
C ASP A 22 -7.36 1.08 21.49
N ALA A 23 -8.04 1.40 20.38
CA ALA A 23 -7.57 1.06 19.05
C ALA A 23 -6.19 1.68 18.72
N LEU A 24 -5.95 2.94 19.10
CA LEU A 24 -4.65 3.61 18.93
C LEU A 24 -3.57 3.00 19.81
N LEU A 25 -3.86 2.74 21.09
CA LEU A 25 -2.93 2.10 22.01
C LEU A 25 -2.53 0.71 21.53
N PHE A 26 -3.52 -0.08 21.07
CA PHE A 26 -3.28 -1.40 20.51
C PHE A 26 -2.43 -1.33 19.24
N ALA A 27 -2.74 -0.42 18.31
CA ALA A 27 -1.96 -0.23 17.09
C ALA A 27 -0.52 0.20 17.39
N PHE A 28 -0.32 1.09 18.37
CA PHE A 28 1.01 1.51 18.82
C PHE A 28 1.79 0.35 19.45
N ALA A 29 1.14 -0.44 20.31
CA ALA A 29 1.76 -1.61 20.92
C ALA A 29 2.19 -2.64 19.86
N LEU A 30 1.35 -2.88 18.84
CA LEU A 30 1.69 -3.76 17.71
C LEU A 30 2.86 -3.21 16.88
N ALA A 31 2.93 -1.89 16.66
CA ALA A 31 4.03 -1.26 15.94
C ALA A 31 5.36 -1.42 16.68
N VAL A 32 5.37 -1.19 18.01
CA VAL A 32 6.56 -1.37 18.86
C VAL A 32 6.98 -2.84 18.90
N LEU A 33 6.02 -3.75 19.11
CA LEU A 33 6.29 -5.19 19.12
C LEU A 33 6.83 -5.68 17.76
N GLY A 34 6.20 -5.26 16.67
CA GLY A 34 6.65 -5.62 15.32
C GLY A 34 8.06 -5.11 15.02
N PHE A 35 8.36 -3.87 15.42
CA PHE A 35 9.71 -3.33 15.32
C PHE A 35 10.72 -4.16 16.13
N ALA A 36 10.41 -4.46 17.38
CA ALA A 36 11.27 -5.24 18.25
C ALA A 36 11.52 -6.68 17.71
N VAL A 37 10.46 -7.34 17.24
CA VAL A 37 10.55 -8.69 16.65
C VAL A 37 11.46 -8.69 15.42
N LEU A 38 11.33 -7.70 14.53
CA LEU A 38 12.18 -7.60 13.36
C LEU A 38 13.62 -7.21 13.72
N TRP A 39 13.82 -6.33 14.69
CA TRP A 39 15.16 -5.92 15.10
C TRP A 39 15.94 -7.08 15.73
N TRP A 40 15.33 -7.81 16.66
CA TRP A 40 16.00 -8.93 17.36
C TRP A 40 15.98 -10.23 16.56
N GLY A 41 14.90 -10.49 15.80
CA GLY A 41 14.74 -11.73 15.03
C GLY A 41 15.40 -11.70 13.66
N ALA A 42 15.67 -10.52 13.11
CA ALA A 42 16.35 -10.34 11.84
C ALA A 42 17.48 -9.31 11.96
N ASN A 43 17.19 -8.03 11.71
CA ASN A 43 18.16 -6.95 11.82
C ASN A 43 17.48 -5.56 11.88
N LEU A 44 18.26 -4.53 12.23
CA LEU A 44 17.78 -3.16 12.36
C LEU A 44 17.30 -2.59 11.01
N LEU A 45 17.91 -2.97 9.89
CA LEU A 45 17.51 -2.48 8.55
C LEU A 45 16.10 -2.93 8.21
N ALA A 46 15.77 -4.20 8.40
CA ALA A 46 14.41 -4.72 8.18
C ALA A 46 13.38 -4.04 9.10
N ALA A 47 13.72 -3.86 10.39
CA ALA A 47 12.85 -3.18 11.33
C ALA A 47 12.58 -1.72 10.94
N THR A 48 13.61 -0.99 10.52
CA THR A 48 13.46 0.42 10.08
C THR A 48 12.66 0.54 8.78
N LEU A 49 12.87 -0.34 7.81
CA LEU A 49 12.08 -0.37 6.57
C LEU A 49 10.60 -0.66 6.85
N ALA A 50 10.28 -1.59 7.74
CA ALA A 50 8.90 -1.88 8.15
C ALA A 50 8.26 -0.67 8.83
N LEU A 51 9.00 0.01 9.72
CA LEU A 51 8.53 1.24 10.38
C LEU A 51 8.32 2.37 9.36
N MET A 52 9.21 2.53 8.39
CA MET A 52 9.05 3.52 7.29
C MET A 52 7.78 3.24 6.48
N GLY A 53 7.51 1.99 6.12
CA GLY A 53 6.29 1.59 5.43
C GLY A 53 5.03 1.93 6.25
N LEU A 54 5.05 1.66 7.56
CA LEU A 54 3.95 2.01 8.47
C LEU A 54 3.74 3.52 8.55
N ILE A 55 4.82 4.29 8.74
CA ILE A 55 4.77 5.76 8.80
C ILE A 55 4.21 6.32 7.48
N TRP A 56 4.69 5.83 6.34
CA TRP A 56 4.20 6.23 5.02
C TRP A 56 2.70 5.95 4.87
N TYR A 57 2.26 4.76 5.27
CA TYR A 57 0.85 4.39 5.23
C TYR A 57 -0.03 5.30 6.11
N VAL A 58 0.40 5.54 7.37
CA VAL A 58 -0.40 6.31 8.32
C VAL A 58 -0.37 7.79 8.00
N LEU A 59 0.83 8.40 7.94
CA LEU A 59 0.98 9.85 7.81
C LEU A 59 0.74 10.32 6.37
N VAL A 60 1.44 9.71 5.40
CA VAL A 60 1.38 10.19 4.01
C VAL A 60 0.07 9.77 3.35
N TYR A 61 -0.25 8.46 3.34
CA TYR A 61 -1.44 8.00 2.67
C TYR A 61 -2.71 8.35 3.45
N THR A 62 -2.85 7.89 4.70
CA THR A 62 -4.13 7.94 5.42
C THR A 62 -4.50 9.35 5.87
N LEU A 63 -3.55 10.07 6.48
CA LEU A 63 -3.82 11.40 7.05
C LEU A 63 -3.74 12.51 6.01
N TYR A 64 -2.79 12.42 5.08
CA TYR A 64 -2.56 13.51 4.13
C TYR A 64 -3.23 13.29 2.77
N LEU A 65 -2.88 12.24 2.02
CA LEU A 65 -3.28 12.08 0.61
C LEU A 65 -4.72 11.63 0.42
N LYS A 66 -5.21 10.69 1.23
CA LYS A 66 -6.48 9.99 1.03
C LYS A 66 -7.68 10.91 0.83
N ARG A 67 -7.66 12.11 1.42
CA ARG A 67 -8.75 13.09 1.35
C ARG A 67 -8.46 14.29 0.45
N ARG A 68 -7.26 14.38 -0.13
CA ARG A 68 -6.80 15.60 -0.82
C ARG A 68 -6.62 15.42 -2.31
N THR A 69 -6.26 14.23 -2.77
CA THR A 69 -5.91 14.01 -4.17
C THR A 69 -6.26 12.62 -4.66
N TRP A 70 -6.61 12.51 -5.93
CA TRP A 70 -6.82 11.22 -6.59
C TRP A 70 -5.51 10.44 -6.83
N HIS A 71 -4.35 11.09 -6.72
CA HIS A 71 -3.03 10.42 -6.74
C HIS A 71 -2.75 9.64 -5.44
N ASN A 72 -3.69 9.64 -4.48
CA ASN A 72 -3.52 8.99 -3.18
C ASN A 72 -3.12 7.51 -3.30
N ILE A 73 -3.64 6.80 -4.31
CA ILE A 73 -3.31 5.38 -4.56
C ILE A 73 -1.90 5.23 -5.13
N VAL A 74 -1.48 6.08 -6.07
CA VAL A 74 -0.14 5.99 -6.67
C VAL A 74 0.92 6.26 -5.60
N ILE A 75 0.85 7.43 -4.95
CA ILE A 75 1.87 7.82 -3.95
C ILE A 75 1.75 6.96 -2.69
N GLY A 76 0.52 6.72 -2.22
CA GLY A 76 0.25 5.88 -1.05
C GLY A 76 0.61 4.42 -1.26
N GLY A 77 0.57 3.95 -2.50
CA GLY A 77 0.92 2.58 -2.89
C GLY A 77 2.35 2.18 -2.55
N ALA A 78 3.26 3.15 -2.40
CA ALA A 78 4.61 2.88 -1.90
C ALA A 78 4.60 2.13 -0.55
N ALA A 79 3.63 2.42 0.34
CA ALA A 79 3.52 1.68 1.60
C ALA A 79 3.36 0.16 1.39
N GLY A 80 2.55 -0.25 0.41
CA GLY A 80 2.35 -1.65 0.05
C GLY A 80 3.55 -2.29 -0.64
N ALA A 81 4.49 -1.50 -1.14
CA ALA A 81 5.70 -1.97 -1.80
C ALA A 81 6.90 -2.16 -0.84
N PHE A 82 6.81 -1.72 0.43
CA PHE A 82 7.87 -1.95 1.43
C PHE A 82 8.09 -3.42 1.79
N PRO A 83 7.09 -4.33 1.87
CA PRO A 83 7.30 -5.70 2.31
C PRO A 83 8.40 -6.47 1.56
N PRO A 84 8.56 -6.41 0.24
CA PRO A 84 9.70 -7.01 -0.45
C PRO A 84 11.07 -6.51 0.05
N LEU A 85 11.20 -5.20 0.31
CA LEU A 85 12.44 -4.64 0.88
C LEU A 85 12.69 -5.16 2.29
N VAL A 86 11.65 -5.24 3.11
CA VAL A 86 11.73 -5.77 4.48
C VAL A 86 12.16 -7.22 4.47
N GLY A 87 11.52 -8.07 3.65
CA GLY A 87 11.84 -9.48 3.53
C GLY A 87 13.27 -9.71 3.03
N TRP A 88 13.69 -8.95 2.00
CA TRP A 88 15.05 -9.03 1.48
C TRP A 88 16.09 -8.64 2.54
N ALA A 89 15.91 -7.47 3.16
CA ALA A 89 16.79 -6.98 4.20
C ALA A 89 16.84 -7.90 5.42
N ALA A 90 15.72 -8.55 5.78
CA ALA A 90 15.69 -9.49 6.90
C ALA A 90 16.61 -10.70 6.70
N VAL A 91 16.75 -11.17 5.47
CA VAL A 91 17.56 -12.35 5.13
C VAL A 91 19.00 -11.97 4.82
N THR A 92 19.23 -10.91 4.04
CA THR A 92 20.57 -10.58 3.51
C THR A 92 21.31 -9.52 4.33
N GLY A 93 20.59 -8.73 5.14
CA GLY A 93 21.16 -7.61 5.89
C GLY A 93 21.42 -6.35 5.06
N GLU A 94 21.10 -6.37 3.76
CA GLU A 94 21.35 -5.28 2.82
C GLU A 94 20.20 -5.11 1.83
N LEU A 95 20.26 -4.07 0.98
CA LEU A 95 19.34 -3.85 -0.14
C LEU A 95 20.09 -3.98 -1.46
N SER A 96 19.76 -5.03 -2.22
CA SER A 96 20.25 -5.20 -3.60
C SER A 96 19.37 -4.44 -4.60
N LEU A 97 19.88 -4.30 -5.83
CA LEU A 97 19.09 -3.78 -6.95
C LEU A 97 17.82 -4.63 -7.21
N PHE A 98 17.91 -5.95 -6.98
CA PHE A 98 16.79 -6.85 -7.14
C PHE A 98 15.69 -6.62 -6.08
N ALA A 99 16.06 -6.26 -4.84
CA ALA A 99 15.08 -5.85 -3.83
C ALA A 99 14.29 -4.61 -4.25
N TRP A 100 14.99 -3.61 -4.83
CA TRP A 100 14.35 -2.41 -5.38
C TRP A 100 13.49 -2.71 -6.62
N TYR A 101 13.91 -3.67 -7.43
CA TYR A 101 13.08 -4.17 -8.53
C TYR A 101 11.74 -4.75 -8.02
N LEU A 102 11.78 -5.60 -6.99
CA LEU A 102 10.57 -6.15 -6.38
C LEU A 102 9.67 -5.06 -5.78
N PHE A 103 10.27 -4.06 -5.14
CA PHE A 103 9.56 -2.88 -4.68
C PHE A 103 8.84 -2.17 -5.85
N ALA A 104 9.56 -1.90 -6.94
CA ALA A 104 9.01 -1.24 -8.12
C ALA A 104 7.86 -2.04 -8.74
N LEU A 105 8.00 -3.37 -8.84
CA LEU A 105 6.98 -4.26 -9.37
C LEU A 105 5.66 -4.12 -8.58
N ILE A 106 5.72 -4.20 -7.25
CA ILE A 106 4.54 -4.05 -6.40
C ILE A 106 4.00 -2.61 -6.43
N PHE A 107 4.89 -1.62 -6.45
CA PHE A 107 4.51 -0.21 -6.53
C PHE A 107 3.68 0.09 -7.79
N PHE A 108 4.11 -0.36 -8.96
CA PHE A 108 3.38 -0.13 -10.22
C PHE A 108 2.16 -1.05 -10.37
N TRP A 109 2.13 -2.20 -9.73
CA TRP A 109 0.94 -3.06 -9.67
C TRP A 109 -0.16 -2.48 -8.78
N THR A 110 0.19 -1.75 -7.73
CA THR A 110 -0.77 -1.22 -6.73
C THR A 110 -1.89 -0.38 -7.34
N PRO A 111 -1.66 0.57 -8.27
CA PRO A 111 -2.74 1.32 -8.92
C PRO A 111 -3.70 0.43 -9.71
N VAL A 112 -3.21 -0.59 -10.41
CA VAL A 112 -4.03 -1.54 -11.16
C VAL A 112 -5.04 -2.20 -10.24
N HIS A 113 -4.56 -2.75 -9.13
CA HIS A 113 -5.37 -3.46 -8.15
C HIS A 113 -6.39 -2.53 -7.46
N PHE A 114 -5.92 -1.41 -6.91
CA PHE A 114 -6.78 -0.53 -6.11
C PHE A 114 -7.77 0.26 -6.94
N TRP A 115 -7.45 0.67 -8.15
CA TRP A 115 -8.43 1.36 -9.00
C TRP A 115 -9.48 0.42 -9.54
N ALA A 116 -9.15 -0.86 -9.82
CA ALA A 116 -10.15 -1.87 -10.13
C ALA A 116 -11.16 -2.04 -8.98
N LEU A 117 -10.67 -2.15 -7.74
CA LEU A 117 -11.55 -2.17 -6.55
C LEU A 117 -12.33 -0.86 -6.36
N ALA A 118 -11.71 0.28 -6.64
CA ALA A 118 -12.36 1.58 -6.50
C ALA A 118 -13.52 1.77 -7.49
N LEU A 119 -13.44 1.19 -8.70
CA LEU A 119 -14.55 1.14 -9.64
C LEU A 119 -15.75 0.39 -9.09
N MET A 120 -15.54 -0.72 -8.39
CA MET A 120 -16.62 -1.53 -7.82
C MET A 120 -17.36 -0.83 -6.67
N ILE A 121 -16.72 0.09 -5.95
CA ILE A 121 -17.26 0.79 -4.78
C ILE A 121 -17.20 2.32 -4.93
N GLN A 122 -17.27 2.81 -6.16
CA GLN A 122 -17.12 4.25 -6.46
C GLN A 122 -18.23 5.09 -5.81
N ASP A 123 -19.45 4.57 -5.69
CA ASP A 123 -20.57 5.28 -5.07
C ASP A 123 -20.36 5.47 -3.57
N ASP A 124 -19.77 4.50 -2.88
CA ASP A 124 -19.38 4.63 -1.48
C ASP A 124 -18.34 5.76 -1.30
N TYR A 125 -17.34 5.83 -2.20
CA TYR A 125 -16.32 6.90 -2.16
C TYR A 125 -16.93 8.27 -2.47
N ARG A 126 -17.86 8.33 -3.44
CA ARG A 126 -18.59 9.56 -3.79
C ARG A 126 -19.41 10.06 -2.62
N ALA A 127 -20.11 9.17 -1.93
CA ALA A 127 -20.97 9.50 -0.77
C ALA A 127 -20.20 10.11 0.41
N VAL A 128 -18.92 9.80 0.55
CA VAL A 128 -18.05 10.30 1.65
C VAL A 128 -17.05 11.37 1.21
N GLY A 129 -17.09 11.79 -0.07
CA GLY A 129 -16.23 12.84 -0.61
C GLY A 129 -14.75 12.47 -0.67
N VAL A 130 -14.41 11.17 -0.81
CA VAL A 130 -13.03 10.72 -1.01
C VAL A 130 -12.69 10.79 -2.50
N PRO A 131 -11.68 11.58 -2.91
CA PRO A 131 -11.36 11.81 -4.31
C PRO A 131 -10.57 10.63 -4.91
N MET A 132 -11.25 9.49 -5.10
CA MET A 132 -10.69 8.38 -5.85
C MET A 132 -10.74 8.65 -7.35
N LEU A 133 -9.82 8.05 -8.12
CA LEU A 133 -9.71 8.28 -9.57
C LEU A 133 -11.06 8.15 -10.30
N PRO A 134 -11.87 7.05 -10.11
CA PRO A 134 -13.17 6.92 -10.78
C PRO A 134 -14.19 7.99 -10.36
N VAL A 135 -14.07 8.53 -9.15
CA VAL A 135 -14.96 9.59 -8.66
C VAL A 135 -14.62 10.94 -9.29
N VAL A 136 -13.34 11.22 -9.54
CA VAL A 136 -12.84 12.53 -10.02
C VAL A 136 -12.78 12.58 -11.54
N LEU A 137 -12.21 11.56 -12.20
CA LEU A 137 -11.97 11.53 -13.65
C LEU A 137 -12.92 10.58 -14.40
N GLY A 138 -13.78 9.85 -13.69
CA GLY A 138 -14.73 8.91 -14.26
C GLY A 138 -14.16 7.56 -14.63
N GLU A 139 -15.05 6.63 -15.01
CA GLU A 139 -14.71 5.22 -15.27
C GLU A 139 -13.78 5.05 -16.45
N ARG A 140 -14.04 5.75 -17.59
CA ARG A 140 -13.24 5.62 -18.81
C ARG A 140 -11.77 5.97 -18.57
N ALA A 141 -11.51 7.10 -17.89
CA ALA A 141 -10.15 7.51 -17.56
C ALA A 141 -9.48 6.51 -16.61
N THR A 142 -10.23 5.98 -15.66
CA THR A 142 -9.73 4.97 -14.71
C THR A 142 -9.34 3.68 -15.43
N VAL A 143 -10.16 3.17 -16.34
CA VAL A 143 -9.85 1.96 -17.11
C VAL A 143 -8.60 2.16 -17.98
N ILE A 144 -8.43 3.33 -18.61
CA ILE A 144 -7.22 3.66 -19.37
C ILE A 144 -5.98 3.64 -18.45
N GLN A 145 -6.07 4.26 -17.28
CA GLN A 145 -4.96 4.28 -16.31
C GLN A 145 -4.62 2.87 -15.81
N ILE A 146 -5.63 2.05 -15.52
CA ILE A 146 -5.44 0.63 -15.16
C ILE A 146 -4.67 -0.09 -16.26
N ALA A 147 -5.08 0.06 -17.52
CA ALA A 147 -4.43 -0.60 -18.65
C ALA A 147 -2.96 -0.14 -18.81
N LEU A 148 -2.68 1.16 -18.69
CA LEU A 148 -1.32 1.71 -18.77
C LEU A 148 -0.41 1.19 -17.65
N TYR A 149 -0.89 1.17 -16.40
CA TYR A 149 -0.13 0.65 -15.28
C TYR A 149 0.02 -0.87 -15.34
N ALA A 150 -0.98 -1.62 -15.86
CA ALA A 150 -0.87 -3.05 -16.09
C ALA A 150 0.19 -3.37 -17.15
N LEU A 151 0.21 -2.63 -18.27
CA LEU A 151 1.25 -2.75 -19.28
C LEU A 151 2.64 -2.45 -18.70
N LEU A 152 2.77 -1.36 -17.93
CA LEU A 152 4.04 -1.00 -17.29
C LEU A 152 4.50 -2.09 -16.31
N THR A 153 3.59 -2.62 -15.50
CA THR A 153 3.88 -3.73 -14.59
C THR A 153 4.34 -4.98 -15.36
N ALA A 154 3.68 -5.32 -16.46
CA ALA A 154 4.07 -6.43 -17.32
C ALA A 154 5.47 -6.22 -17.92
N LEU A 155 5.78 -5.02 -18.43
CA LEU A 155 7.11 -4.70 -18.95
C LEU A 155 8.18 -4.78 -17.85
N ILE A 156 7.92 -4.26 -16.65
CA ILE A 156 8.83 -4.36 -15.52
C ILE A 156 9.04 -5.83 -15.15
N SER A 157 8.01 -6.66 -15.15
CA SER A 157 8.12 -8.09 -14.81
C SER A 157 9.03 -8.89 -15.73
N LEU A 158 9.26 -8.42 -16.95
CA LEU A 158 10.17 -9.04 -17.92
C LEU A 158 11.64 -8.61 -17.75
N MET A 159 11.93 -7.56 -16.97
CA MET A 159 13.29 -7.05 -16.82
C MET A 159 14.31 -8.10 -16.33
N PRO A 160 14.02 -8.98 -15.36
CA PRO A 160 14.99 -9.97 -14.91
C PRO A 160 15.42 -10.96 -16.01
N LEU A 161 14.52 -11.27 -16.96
CA LEU A 161 14.85 -12.10 -18.12
C LEU A 161 15.83 -11.40 -19.05
N LEU A 162 15.65 -10.08 -19.25
CA LEU A 162 16.50 -9.28 -20.11
C LEU A 162 17.88 -9.04 -19.52
N LEU A 163 17.97 -9.01 -18.18
CA LEU A 163 19.21 -8.79 -17.44
C LEU A 163 19.96 -10.09 -17.16
N GLY A 164 19.41 -11.26 -17.52
CA GLY A 164 20.03 -12.57 -17.27
C GLY A 164 20.05 -12.98 -15.77
N GLU A 165 19.30 -12.29 -14.93
CA GLU A 165 19.21 -12.56 -13.49
C GLU A 165 18.36 -13.81 -13.19
N LEU A 166 17.50 -14.21 -14.11
CA LEU A 166 16.71 -15.44 -14.05
C LEU A 166 17.20 -16.37 -15.17
N GLY A 167 17.69 -17.55 -14.79
CA GLY A 167 17.97 -18.60 -15.75
C GLY A 167 16.67 -18.95 -16.51
N LEU A 168 16.78 -19.15 -17.83
CA LEU A 168 15.75 -19.87 -18.59
C LEU A 168 15.77 -21.31 -18.06
N LEU A 169 14.66 -21.72 -17.43
CA LEU A 169 14.44 -23.14 -17.07
C LEU A 169 14.42 -23.99 -18.31
#